data_bb15ffb2af75fc0b4a5e34c6eab0afd9
#
_entry.id   bb15ffb2af75fc0b4a5e34c6eab0afd9
#
_cell.length_a   1.000
_cell.length_b   1.000
_cell.length_c   1.000
_cell.angle_alpha   90.00
_cell.angle_beta   90.00
_cell.angle_gamma   90.00
#
_symmetry.space_group_name_H-M   'P 1'
#
loop_
_entity.id
_entity.type
_entity.pdbx_description
1 polymer ?
#
loop_
_entity_poly.entity_id
_entity_poly.type
_entity_poly.pdbx_seq_one_letter_code
_entity_poly.pdbx_strand_id
1 'polypeptide(L)'
;ESLSVYNTEQNTLASEYSLADNPEIKEIKKQSRIESATEFANMHEMGKPWLDKEIQTINTDSAIFDADVAIANGNYNKAKEILLTAKNVNAEEMQKRIITIEKQKIEYDATGFGVQQILDGKNPLIGEPIKGTTDQKVLNATDNYLFGVAEKNKLNEEQTFAVVDD
;
A
#
# COMPACT_ATOMS: atom_id res chain seq x y z
N GLU A 1 0.26 29.34 20.64
CA GLU A 1 0.81 28.01 20.37
C GLU A 1 1.96 28.10 19.38
N SER A 2 3.10 27.44 19.68
CA SER A 2 4.25 27.43 18.77
C SER A 2 4.07 26.38 17.67
N LEU A 3 4.82 26.53 16.57
CA LEU A 3 4.84 25.54 15.49
C LEU A 3 5.28 24.16 16.00
N SER A 4 6.22 24.10 16.94
CA SER A 4 6.67 22.85 17.56
C SER A 4 5.54 22.14 18.31
N VAL A 5 4.75 22.88 19.09
CA VAL A 5 3.60 22.33 19.83
C VAL A 5 2.52 21.85 18.85
N TYR A 6 2.23 22.64 17.82
CA TYR A 6 1.30 22.25 16.76
C TYR A 6 1.73 20.95 16.06
N ASN A 7 2.98 20.86 15.66
CA ASN A 7 3.50 19.66 15.00
C ASN A 7 3.44 18.42 15.91
N THR A 8 3.75 18.60 17.20
CA THR A 8 3.64 17.51 18.19
C THR A 8 2.20 17.02 18.32
N GLU A 9 1.25 17.94 18.41
CA GLU A 9 -0.18 17.61 18.47
C GLU A 9 -0.65 16.87 17.21
N GLN A 10 -0.24 17.35 16.01
CA GLN A 10 -0.55 16.69 14.76
C GLN A 10 -0.01 15.25 14.73
N ASN A 11 1.22 15.05 15.15
CA ASN A 11 1.85 13.73 15.21
C ASN A 11 1.15 12.80 16.21
N THR A 12 0.77 13.32 17.37
CA THR A 12 0.04 12.56 18.39
C THR A 12 -1.30 12.10 17.87
N LEU A 13 -2.07 12.99 17.25
CA LEU A 13 -3.39 12.68 16.68
C LEU A 13 -3.27 11.69 15.50
N ALA A 14 -2.25 11.83 14.68
CA ALA A 14 -1.97 10.87 13.60
C ALA A 14 -1.66 9.48 14.14
N SER A 15 -0.87 9.37 15.21
CA SER A 15 -0.60 8.10 15.90
C SER A 15 -1.86 7.50 16.51
N GLU A 16 -2.68 8.31 17.16
CA GLU A 16 -3.95 7.86 17.73
C GLU A 16 -4.93 7.38 16.64
N TYR A 17 -4.96 8.03 15.49
CA TYR A 17 -5.69 7.57 14.32
C TYR A 17 -5.21 6.18 13.91
N SER A 18 -3.91 5.98 13.83
CA SER A 18 -3.32 4.72 13.39
C SER A 18 -3.62 3.56 14.36
N LEU A 19 -3.74 3.84 15.64
CA LEU A 19 -4.00 2.83 16.68
C LEU A 19 -5.49 2.56 16.91
N ALA A 20 -6.38 3.37 16.34
CA ALA A 20 -7.82 3.22 16.55
C ALA A 20 -8.35 2.00 15.78
N ASP A 21 -9.09 1.14 16.47
CA ASP A 21 -9.73 -0.04 15.88
C ASP A 21 -11.10 0.26 15.27
N ASN A 22 -11.66 1.41 15.61
CA ASN A 22 -13.01 1.80 15.26
C ASN A 22 -13.01 2.94 14.25
N PRO A 23 -13.73 2.82 13.11
CA PRO A 23 -13.80 3.89 12.11
C PRO A 23 -14.33 5.22 12.64
N GLU A 24 -15.24 5.19 13.63
CA GLU A 24 -15.77 6.41 14.24
C GLU A 24 -14.70 7.15 15.03
N ILE A 25 -13.87 6.44 15.78
CA ILE A 25 -12.74 7.01 16.52
C ILE A 25 -11.71 7.57 15.54
N LYS A 26 -11.43 6.86 14.46
CA LYS A 26 -10.53 7.35 13.39
C LYS A 26 -11.02 8.68 12.83
N GLU A 27 -12.29 8.78 12.52
CA GLU A 27 -12.87 10.03 12.00
C GLU A 27 -12.76 11.17 13.02
N ILE A 28 -13.02 10.90 14.30
CA ILE A 28 -12.84 11.89 15.36
C ILE A 28 -11.40 12.39 15.43
N LYS A 29 -10.41 11.49 15.35
CA LYS A 29 -8.99 11.89 15.38
C LYS A 29 -8.58 12.70 14.16
N LYS A 30 -9.09 12.34 13.00
CA LYS A 30 -8.87 13.09 11.76
C LYS A 30 -9.49 14.50 11.85
N GLN A 31 -10.72 14.61 12.33
CA GLN A 31 -11.38 15.91 12.55
C GLN A 31 -10.63 16.75 13.59
N SER A 32 -10.14 16.13 14.64
CA SER A 32 -9.31 16.84 15.64
C SER A 32 -8.04 17.41 15.03
N ARG A 33 -7.42 16.72 14.09
CA ARG A 33 -6.27 17.27 13.34
C ARG A 33 -6.66 18.49 12.52
N ILE A 34 -7.80 18.43 11.85
CA ILE A 34 -8.32 19.55 11.03
C ILE A 34 -8.66 20.75 11.92
N GLU A 35 -9.29 20.53 13.05
CA GLU A 35 -9.60 21.58 14.03
C GLU A 35 -8.32 22.23 14.57
N SER A 36 -7.33 21.42 14.93
CA SER A 36 -6.02 21.92 15.38
C SER A 36 -5.34 22.79 14.32
N ALA A 37 -5.37 22.35 13.06
CA ALA A 37 -4.82 23.13 11.94
C ALA A 37 -5.58 24.44 11.75
N THR A 38 -6.90 24.42 11.88
CA THR A 38 -7.76 25.61 11.75
C THR A 38 -7.48 26.62 12.88
N GLU A 39 -7.37 26.14 14.11
CA GLU A 39 -7.03 26.98 15.27
C GLU A 39 -5.64 27.61 15.12
N PHE A 40 -4.66 26.82 14.69
CA PHE A 40 -3.31 27.31 14.46
C PHE A 40 -3.30 28.39 13.35
N ALA A 41 -4.01 28.14 12.24
CA ALA A 41 -4.13 29.11 11.15
C ALA A 41 -4.75 30.41 11.61
N ASN A 42 -5.80 30.36 12.41
CA ASN A 42 -6.48 31.55 12.94
C ASN A 42 -5.58 32.32 13.92
N MET A 43 -4.90 31.60 14.80
CA MET A 43 -4.03 32.18 15.84
C MET A 43 -2.80 32.88 15.24
N HIS A 44 -2.24 32.33 14.16
CA HIS A 44 -1.03 32.84 13.51
C HIS A 44 -1.30 33.58 12.21
N GLU A 45 -2.55 33.90 11.92
CA GLU A 45 -2.98 34.62 10.72
C GLU A 45 -2.46 33.95 9.41
N MET A 46 -2.46 32.62 9.40
CA MET A 46 -2.10 31.87 8.21
C MET A 46 -3.20 32.00 7.16
N GLY A 47 -2.83 32.13 5.90
CA GLY A 47 -3.80 32.29 4.82
C GLY A 47 -4.58 31.00 4.53
N LYS A 48 -5.71 31.15 3.86
CA LYS A 48 -6.54 30.04 3.40
C LYS A 48 -5.73 29.00 2.60
N PRO A 49 -4.83 29.38 1.67
CA PRO A 49 -4.01 28.40 0.95
C PRO A 49 -3.19 27.49 1.85
N TRP A 50 -2.66 28.01 2.95
CA TRP A 50 -1.92 27.22 3.94
C TRP A 50 -2.83 26.18 4.62
N LEU A 51 -4.00 26.63 5.08
CA LEU A 51 -4.97 25.75 5.75
C LEU A 51 -5.50 24.67 4.80
N ASP A 52 -5.84 25.03 3.57
CA ASP A 52 -6.32 24.09 2.56
C ASP A 52 -5.28 23.01 2.28
N LYS A 53 -4.00 23.38 2.23
CA LYS A 53 -2.89 22.43 2.05
C LYS A 53 -2.72 21.50 3.25
N GLU A 54 -2.84 22.04 4.47
CA GLU A 54 -2.77 21.24 5.70
C GLU A 54 -3.91 20.21 5.76
N ILE A 55 -5.13 20.63 5.44
CA ILE A 55 -6.29 19.73 5.39
C ILE A 55 -6.11 18.66 4.31
N GLN A 56 -5.61 19.05 3.14
CA GLN A 56 -5.29 18.07 2.09
C GLN A 56 -4.25 17.04 2.56
N THR A 57 -3.22 17.50 3.25
CA THR A 57 -2.19 16.62 3.83
C THR A 57 -2.79 15.65 4.84
N ILE A 58 -3.66 16.11 5.73
CA ILE A 58 -4.34 15.28 6.72
C ILE A 58 -5.19 14.18 6.04
N ASN A 59 -5.96 14.56 5.03
CA ASN A 59 -6.77 13.62 4.26
C ASN A 59 -5.91 12.61 3.50
N THR A 60 -4.82 13.06 2.91
CA THR A 60 -3.86 12.22 2.19
C THR A 60 -3.21 11.20 3.12
N ASP A 61 -2.70 11.63 4.27
CA ASP A 61 -2.10 10.76 5.28
C ASP A 61 -3.08 9.68 5.75
N SER A 62 -4.32 10.08 6.02
CA SER A 62 -5.36 9.15 6.48
C SER A 62 -5.69 8.10 5.42
N ALA A 63 -5.82 8.49 4.17
CA ALA A 63 -6.10 7.57 3.06
C ALA A 63 -4.94 6.60 2.83
N ILE A 64 -3.70 7.08 2.84
CA ILE A 64 -2.51 6.24 2.68
C ILE A 64 -2.41 5.25 3.83
N PHE A 65 -2.63 5.70 5.07
CA PHE A 65 -2.59 4.81 6.23
C PHE A 65 -3.63 3.69 6.12
N ASP A 66 -4.87 4.02 5.79
CA ASP A 66 -5.94 3.03 5.64
C ASP A 66 -5.67 2.05 4.50
N ALA A 67 -5.08 2.54 3.39
CA ALA A 67 -4.65 1.69 2.29
C ALA A 67 -3.52 0.75 2.72
N ASP A 68 -2.54 1.22 3.48
CA ASP A 68 -1.43 0.41 3.98
C ASP A 68 -1.92 -0.71 4.91
N VAL A 69 -2.92 -0.43 5.75
CA VAL A 69 -3.56 -1.45 6.59
C VAL A 69 -4.24 -2.52 5.73
N ALA A 70 -4.94 -2.11 4.68
CA ALA A 70 -5.57 -3.05 3.75
C ALA A 70 -4.52 -3.94 3.04
N ILE A 71 -3.39 -3.38 2.64
CA ILE A 71 -2.26 -4.12 2.05
C ILE A 71 -1.69 -5.14 3.04
N ALA A 72 -1.49 -4.72 4.30
CA ALA A 72 -0.98 -5.60 5.34
C ALA A 72 -1.89 -6.81 5.58
N ASN A 73 -3.18 -6.67 5.31
CA ASN A 73 -4.17 -7.74 5.36
C ASN A 73 -4.31 -8.50 4.03
N GLY A 74 -3.48 -8.22 3.04
CA GLY A 74 -3.52 -8.86 1.72
C GLY A 74 -4.65 -8.36 0.83
N ASN A 75 -5.35 -7.29 1.20
CA ASN A 75 -6.49 -6.78 0.45
C ASN A 75 -6.09 -5.60 -0.44
N TYR A 76 -5.41 -5.90 -1.53
CA TYR A 76 -4.91 -4.90 -2.49
C TYR A 76 -6.03 -4.16 -3.21
N ASN A 77 -7.13 -4.82 -3.52
CA ASN A 77 -8.28 -4.18 -4.17
C ASN A 77 -8.93 -3.14 -3.25
N LYS A 78 -9.05 -3.46 -1.97
CA LYS A 78 -9.57 -2.52 -0.97
C LYS A 78 -8.64 -1.30 -0.82
N ALA A 79 -7.34 -1.52 -0.80
CA ALA A 79 -6.36 -0.45 -0.75
C ALA A 79 -6.50 0.52 -1.93
N LYS A 80 -6.62 0.00 -3.15
CA LYS A 80 -6.85 0.82 -4.35
C LYS A 80 -8.16 1.59 -4.26
N GLU A 81 -9.24 0.95 -3.84
CA GLU A 81 -10.53 1.59 -3.67
C GLU A 81 -10.45 2.78 -2.71
N ILE A 82 -9.78 2.61 -1.57
CA ILE A 82 -9.57 3.67 -0.58
C ILE A 82 -8.88 4.88 -1.22
N LEU A 83 -7.82 4.67 -1.99
CA LEU A 83 -7.07 5.75 -2.63
C LEU A 83 -7.84 6.40 -3.77
N LEU A 84 -8.61 5.64 -4.54
CA LEU A 84 -9.40 6.15 -5.65
C LEU A 84 -10.62 6.96 -5.19
N THR A 85 -11.19 6.63 -4.04
CA THR A 85 -12.40 7.27 -3.51
C THR A 85 -12.10 8.38 -2.50
N ALA A 86 -10.85 8.54 -2.08
CA ALA A 86 -10.45 9.60 -1.16
C ALA A 86 -10.69 10.99 -1.78
N LYS A 87 -11.26 11.88 -0.97
CA LYS A 87 -11.60 13.25 -1.39
C LYS A 87 -10.66 14.26 -0.76
N ASN A 88 -10.40 15.34 -1.48
CA ASN A 88 -9.55 16.43 -1.02
C ASN A 88 -8.18 15.94 -0.57
N VAL A 89 -7.54 15.17 -1.45
CA VAL A 89 -6.22 14.57 -1.24
C VAL A 89 -5.25 15.02 -2.34
N ASN A 90 -3.96 14.77 -2.13
CA ASN A 90 -2.96 15.00 -3.17
C ASN A 90 -3.08 13.91 -4.26
N ALA A 91 -3.64 14.28 -5.40
CA ALA A 91 -3.92 13.35 -6.50
C ALA A 91 -2.66 12.68 -7.06
N GLU A 92 -1.55 13.42 -7.16
CA GLU A 92 -0.28 12.87 -7.64
C GLU A 92 0.27 11.78 -6.70
N GLU A 93 0.21 12.04 -5.40
CA GLU A 93 0.65 11.09 -4.39
C GLU A 93 -0.23 9.83 -4.37
N MET A 94 -1.56 10.00 -4.52
CA MET A 94 -2.49 8.88 -4.66
C MET A 94 -2.14 8.01 -5.87
N GLN A 95 -1.86 8.63 -7.01
CA GLN A 95 -1.54 7.93 -8.26
C GLN A 95 -0.24 7.12 -8.13
N LYS A 96 0.79 7.71 -7.54
CA LYS A 96 2.06 7.01 -7.28
C LYS A 96 1.83 5.79 -6.39
N ARG A 97 1.01 5.93 -5.37
CA ARG A 97 0.71 4.85 -4.43
C ARG A 97 -0.09 3.74 -5.10
N ILE A 98 -1.06 4.09 -5.94
CA ILE A 98 -1.85 3.11 -6.71
C ILE A 98 -0.95 2.27 -7.62
N ILE A 99 -0.01 2.90 -8.32
CA ILE A 99 0.96 2.19 -9.17
C ILE A 99 1.79 1.21 -8.34
N THR A 100 2.26 1.62 -7.17
CA THR A 100 3.01 0.76 -6.25
C THR A 100 2.17 -0.43 -5.79
N ILE A 101 0.90 -0.20 -5.45
CA ILE A 101 -0.03 -1.25 -5.03
C ILE A 101 -0.28 -2.25 -6.15
N GLU A 102 -0.44 -1.79 -7.39
CA GLU A 102 -0.62 -2.66 -8.54
C GLU A 102 0.57 -3.58 -8.77
N LYS A 103 1.79 -3.05 -8.62
CA LYS A 103 3.01 -3.86 -8.67
C LYS A 103 3.07 -4.90 -7.55
N GLN A 104 2.78 -4.49 -6.33
CA GLN A 104 2.75 -5.39 -5.17
C GLN A 104 1.72 -6.50 -5.33
N LYS A 105 0.55 -6.18 -5.88
CA LYS A 105 -0.49 -7.15 -6.17
C LYS A 105 -0.03 -8.18 -7.20
N ILE A 106 0.61 -7.73 -8.28
CA ILE A 106 1.15 -8.62 -9.32
C ILE A 106 2.19 -9.57 -8.70
N GLU A 107 3.09 -9.07 -7.88
CA GLU A 107 4.10 -9.90 -7.21
C GLU A 107 3.47 -10.88 -6.23
N TYR A 108 2.46 -10.46 -5.49
CA TYR A 108 1.72 -11.32 -4.57
C TYR A 108 0.99 -12.44 -5.32
N ASP A 109 0.25 -12.10 -6.37
CA ASP A 109 -0.47 -13.06 -7.22
C ASP A 109 0.51 -14.01 -7.91
N ALA A 110 1.63 -13.50 -8.40
CA ALA A 110 2.68 -14.29 -9.04
C ALA A 110 3.32 -15.30 -8.07
N THR A 111 3.54 -14.90 -6.82
CA THR A 111 4.06 -15.80 -5.77
C THR A 111 3.09 -16.94 -5.52
N GLY A 112 1.81 -16.63 -5.32
CA GLY A 112 0.77 -17.63 -5.14
C GLY A 112 0.63 -18.55 -6.34
N PHE A 113 0.68 -17.98 -7.54
CA PHE A 113 0.66 -18.73 -8.80
C PHE A 113 1.84 -19.70 -8.91
N GLY A 114 3.06 -19.22 -8.65
CA GLY A 114 4.27 -20.04 -8.72
C GLY A 114 4.26 -21.18 -7.71
N VAL A 115 3.82 -20.91 -6.49
CA VAL A 115 3.68 -21.94 -5.45
C VAL A 115 2.66 -22.99 -5.88
N GLN A 116 1.51 -22.58 -6.41
CA GLN A 116 0.49 -23.50 -6.88
C GLN A 116 0.99 -24.37 -8.05
N GLN A 117 1.76 -23.80 -8.97
CA GLN A 117 2.38 -24.53 -10.06
C GLN A 117 3.29 -25.65 -9.53
N ILE A 118 4.12 -25.32 -8.55
CA ILE A 118 5.04 -26.29 -7.92
C ILE A 118 4.23 -27.41 -7.23
N LEU A 119 3.19 -27.03 -6.48
CA LEU A 119 2.32 -28.00 -5.81
C LEU A 119 1.60 -28.92 -6.78
N ASP A 120 1.25 -28.41 -7.97
CA ASP A 120 0.59 -29.18 -9.03
C ASP A 120 1.57 -29.98 -9.89
N GLY A 121 2.87 -29.94 -9.58
CA GLY A 121 3.92 -30.63 -10.32
C GLY A 121 4.19 -30.03 -11.71
N LYS A 122 3.93 -28.74 -11.90
CA LYS A 122 4.17 -28.03 -13.15
C LYS A 122 5.38 -27.11 -13.04
N ASN A 123 6.02 -26.86 -14.17
CA ASN A 123 7.16 -25.97 -14.24
C ASN A 123 6.75 -24.54 -14.60
N PRO A 124 6.71 -23.58 -13.64
CA PRO A 124 6.36 -22.21 -13.94
C PRO A 124 7.39 -21.46 -14.78
N LEU A 125 8.63 -21.99 -14.89
CA LEU A 125 9.70 -21.34 -15.65
C LEU A 125 9.53 -21.49 -17.17
N ILE A 126 8.73 -22.45 -17.65
CA ILE A 126 8.45 -22.60 -19.08
C ILE A 126 7.21 -21.82 -19.53
N GLY A 127 6.61 -21.06 -18.63
CA GLY A 127 5.55 -20.11 -18.97
C GLY A 127 4.21 -20.72 -19.35
N GLU A 128 3.96 -22.01 -19.00
CA GLU A 128 2.63 -22.57 -19.18
C GLU A 128 1.68 -21.91 -18.19
N PRO A 129 0.62 -21.22 -18.68
CA PRO A 129 -0.30 -20.54 -17.78
C PRO A 129 -1.09 -21.55 -16.95
N ILE A 130 -1.25 -21.27 -15.66
CA ILE A 130 -2.23 -21.98 -14.85
C ILE A 130 -3.61 -21.65 -15.43
N LYS A 131 -4.49 -22.63 -15.37
CA LYS A 131 -5.88 -22.48 -15.75
C LYS A 131 -6.50 -21.30 -15.01
N GLY A 132 -6.82 -20.25 -15.77
CA GLY A 132 -7.47 -19.04 -15.27
C GLY A 132 -6.64 -17.77 -15.27
N THR A 133 -5.35 -17.82 -15.63
CA THR A 133 -4.58 -16.59 -15.82
C THR A 133 -3.76 -16.62 -17.11
N THR A 134 -3.86 -15.53 -17.87
CA THR A 134 -3.09 -15.30 -19.10
C THR A 134 -2.31 -13.98 -18.98
N ASP A 135 -2.24 -13.39 -17.79
CA ASP A 135 -1.55 -12.12 -17.60
C ASP A 135 -0.04 -12.33 -17.66
N GLN A 136 0.58 -11.80 -18.72
CA GLN A 136 2.02 -11.91 -18.94
C GLN A 136 2.84 -11.24 -17.83
N LYS A 137 2.31 -10.20 -17.21
CA LYS A 137 2.99 -9.53 -16.09
C LYS A 137 3.09 -10.43 -14.87
N VAL A 138 2.03 -11.18 -14.58
CA VAL A 138 2.01 -12.16 -13.48
C VAL A 138 2.99 -13.29 -13.77
N LEU A 139 3.01 -13.81 -15.00
CA LEU A 139 3.94 -14.85 -15.41
C LEU A 139 5.39 -14.40 -15.29
N ASN A 140 5.71 -13.19 -15.78
CA ASN A 140 7.06 -12.63 -15.70
C ASN A 140 7.48 -12.40 -14.23
N ALA A 141 6.60 -11.92 -13.38
CA ALA A 141 6.88 -11.71 -11.96
C ALA A 141 7.11 -13.06 -11.24
N THR A 142 6.36 -14.10 -11.63
CA THR A 142 6.53 -15.46 -11.11
C THR A 142 7.92 -15.99 -11.47
N ASP A 143 8.32 -15.88 -12.72
CA ASP A 143 9.63 -16.33 -13.18
C ASP A 143 10.75 -15.60 -12.44
N ASN A 144 10.66 -14.28 -12.31
CA ASN A 144 11.64 -13.47 -11.58
C ASN A 144 11.72 -13.88 -10.11
N TYR A 145 10.60 -14.14 -9.48
CA TYR A 145 10.54 -14.60 -8.10
C TYR A 145 11.24 -15.95 -7.92
N LEU A 146 10.95 -16.91 -8.78
CA LEU A 146 11.53 -18.26 -8.72
C LEU A 146 13.05 -18.23 -8.98
N PHE A 147 13.51 -17.44 -9.95
CA PHE A 147 14.93 -17.24 -10.18
C PHE A 147 15.61 -16.59 -8.98
N GLY A 148 14.99 -15.59 -8.37
CA GLY A 148 15.50 -14.95 -7.16
C GLY A 148 15.61 -15.92 -5.98
N VAL A 149 14.61 -16.79 -5.79
CA VAL A 149 14.63 -17.84 -4.76
C VAL A 149 15.74 -18.85 -5.02
N ALA A 150 15.87 -19.30 -6.28
CA ALA A 150 16.91 -20.23 -6.68
C ALA A 150 18.32 -19.68 -6.43
N GLU A 151 18.56 -18.44 -6.82
CA GLU A 151 19.82 -17.72 -6.59
C GLU A 151 20.10 -17.56 -5.09
N LYS A 152 19.13 -17.12 -4.32
CA LYS A 152 19.23 -16.92 -2.87
C LYS A 152 19.57 -18.21 -2.13
N ASN A 153 19.05 -19.34 -2.57
CA ASN A 153 19.31 -20.65 -1.99
C ASN A 153 20.51 -21.35 -2.64
N LYS A 154 21.26 -20.66 -3.50
CA LYS A 154 22.43 -21.18 -4.21
C LYS A 154 22.11 -22.42 -5.06
N LEU A 155 20.91 -22.47 -5.61
CA LEU A 155 20.50 -23.52 -6.53
C LEU A 155 21.04 -23.20 -7.92
N ASN A 156 21.53 -24.22 -8.65
CA ASN A 156 21.83 -24.10 -10.05
C ASN A 156 20.57 -24.32 -10.90
N GLU A 157 20.67 -24.15 -12.21
CA GLU A 157 19.53 -24.29 -13.12
C GLU A 157 18.89 -25.68 -13.05
N GLU A 158 19.69 -26.75 -13.02
CA GLU A 158 19.21 -28.14 -12.89
C GLU A 158 18.46 -28.34 -11.57
N GLN A 159 18.98 -27.81 -10.46
CA GLN A 159 18.34 -27.90 -9.15
C GLN A 159 17.02 -27.11 -9.15
N THR A 160 16.96 -25.98 -9.85
CA THR A 160 15.73 -25.19 -10.00
C THR A 160 14.67 -26.00 -10.74
N PHE A 161 15.01 -26.63 -11.85
CA PHE A 161 14.09 -27.51 -12.59
C PHE A 161 13.66 -28.72 -11.76
N ALA A 162 14.58 -29.34 -11.03
CA ALA A 162 14.25 -30.45 -10.15
C ALA A 162 13.24 -30.08 -9.06
N VAL A 163 13.35 -28.89 -8.47
CA VAL A 163 12.38 -28.37 -7.48
C VAL A 163 10.99 -28.17 -8.10
N VAL A 164 10.95 -27.72 -9.35
CA VAL A 164 9.68 -27.42 -10.06
C VAL A 164 9.04 -28.69 -10.62
N ASP A 165 9.83 -29.67 -11.04
CA ASP A 165 9.34 -30.94 -11.63
C ASP A 165 8.91 -31.97 -10.56
N ASP A 166 9.34 -31.80 -9.33
CA ASP A 166 8.92 -32.64 -8.21
C ASP A 166 7.55 -32.18 -7.69
#